data_0f85740b6e72b092658db1a4445169da
#
_entry.id   0f85740b6e72b092658db1a4445169da
#
_cell.length_a   1.000
_cell.length_b   1.000
_cell.length_c   1.000
_cell.angle_alpha   90.00
_cell.angle_beta   90.00
_cell.angle_gamma   90.00
#
_symmetry.space_group_name_H-M   'P 1'
#
loop_
_entity.id
_entity.type
_entity.pdbx_description
1 polymer ?
#
loop_
_entity_poly.entity_id
_entity_poly.type
_entity_poly.pdbx_seq_one_letter_code
_entity_poly.pdbx_strand_id
1 'polypeptide(L)'
;WIGMEPFMDEFKSVGLDAVVGSVGNGATLRLISDIPGVKYTEGRFLPYFFPDTFHEGGDPVKEAKINWVTARRAILRSPIQRIGYGGYLKLALEFPDFVQYIKEVCQEFRTLYDNIQGVTPYCVKRVAVLNCWGKMRSWGNHMVHHAIYYKQNYSYFGIIEALSGAPFDVSFISFDDIRENPELLKQFDVVLNVGDADTAQSGGENWIDETVITAVKEFVYN
;
A
#
# COMPACT_ATOMS: atom_id res chain seq x y z
N TRP A 1 -1.82 -9.58 2.74
CA TRP A 1 -1.91 -9.15 1.35
C TRP A 1 -0.52 -8.92 0.77
N ILE A 2 0.27 -8.14 1.47
CA ILE A 2 1.67 -7.87 1.16
C ILE A 2 2.47 -9.14 1.40
N GLY A 3 2.68 -9.99 0.51
CA GLY A 3 3.37 -11.25 0.70
C GLY A 3 2.68 -12.41 0.02
N MET A 4 1.71 -12.06 -0.81
CA MET A 4 1.01 -13.04 -1.64
C MET A 4 1.71 -13.21 -3.00
N GLU A 5 2.68 -12.39 -3.29
CA GLU A 5 3.37 -12.29 -4.58
C GLU A 5 3.99 -13.60 -5.04
N PRO A 6 4.56 -14.48 -4.16
CA PRO A 6 5.09 -15.76 -4.61
C PRO A 6 4.04 -16.65 -5.27
N PHE A 7 2.77 -16.34 -5.03
CA PHE A 7 1.63 -17.07 -5.60
C PHE A 7 0.93 -16.31 -6.72
N MET A 8 1.56 -15.25 -7.23
CA MET A 8 0.93 -14.46 -8.31
C MET A 8 0.71 -15.28 -9.57
N ASP A 9 1.58 -16.25 -9.85
CA ASP A 9 1.40 -17.13 -11.00
C ASP A 9 0.22 -18.08 -10.78
N GLU A 10 0.06 -18.61 -9.58
CA GLU A 10 -1.11 -19.39 -9.20
C GLU A 10 -2.39 -18.55 -9.22
N PHE A 11 -2.34 -17.33 -8.71
CA PHE A 11 -3.48 -16.41 -8.79
C PHE A 11 -3.83 -16.04 -10.22
N LYS A 12 -2.86 -15.80 -11.07
CA LYS A 12 -3.09 -15.58 -12.50
C LYS A 12 -3.71 -16.78 -13.15
N SER A 13 -3.29 -18.00 -12.80
CA SER A 13 -3.83 -19.24 -13.34
C SER A 13 -5.31 -19.43 -13.02
N VAL A 14 -5.79 -18.89 -11.90
CA VAL A 14 -7.20 -18.91 -11.50
C VAL A 14 -7.94 -17.61 -11.78
N GLY A 15 -7.28 -16.64 -12.45
CA GLY A 15 -7.90 -15.38 -12.86
C GLY A 15 -8.08 -14.35 -11.74
N LEU A 16 -7.29 -14.41 -10.67
CA LEU A 16 -7.34 -13.45 -9.58
C LEU A 16 -6.44 -12.25 -9.86
N ASP A 17 -6.99 -11.26 -10.53
CA ASP A 17 -6.29 -10.03 -10.94
C ASP A 17 -6.46 -8.87 -9.96
N ALA A 18 -7.21 -9.05 -8.87
CA ALA A 18 -7.65 -7.97 -8.00
C ALA A 18 -7.06 -8.05 -6.60
N VAL A 19 -6.70 -6.91 -6.06
CA VAL A 19 -6.23 -6.76 -4.67
C VAL A 19 -7.03 -5.68 -3.95
N VAL A 20 -7.30 -5.93 -2.68
CA VAL A 20 -8.05 -5.03 -1.80
C VAL A 20 -7.16 -4.55 -0.67
N GLY A 21 -7.19 -3.24 -0.39
CA GLY A 21 -6.51 -2.62 0.73
C GLY A 21 -7.44 -1.77 1.60
N SER A 22 -7.00 -1.51 2.84
CA SER A 22 -7.66 -0.54 3.71
C SER A 22 -7.36 0.89 3.25
N VAL A 23 -8.37 1.75 3.28
CA VAL A 23 -8.19 3.20 3.05
C VAL A 23 -7.60 3.92 4.27
N GLY A 24 -7.38 3.24 5.38
CA GLY A 24 -6.77 3.81 6.59
C GLY A 24 -5.30 4.23 6.40
N ASN A 25 -4.66 3.75 5.35
CA ASN A 25 -3.27 4.06 5.05
C ASN A 25 -3.10 4.30 3.55
N GLY A 26 -2.82 5.54 3.16
CA GLY A 26 -2.69 5.92 1.76
C GLY A 26 -1.50 5.26 1.05
N ALA A 27 -0.36 5.07 1.74
CA ALA A 27 0.78 4.39 1.14
C ALA A 27 0.51 2.90 0.92
N THR A 28 -0.32 2.28 1.77
CA THR A 28 -0.77 0.89 1.54
C THR A 28 -1.63 0.78 0.28
N LEU A 29 -2.49 1.76 0.01
CA LEU A 29 -3.24 1.79 -1.26
C LEU A 29 -2.30 1.90 -2.46
N ARG A 30 -1.25 2.70 -2.34
CA ARG A 30 -0.23 2.80 -3.38
C ARG A 30 0.54 1.49 -3.54
N LEU A 31 0.91 0.85 -2.43
CA LEU A 31 1.61 -0.43 -2.43
C LEU A 31 0.84 -1.52 -3.20
N ILE A 32 -0.45 -1.65 -2.96
CA ILE A 32 -1.25 -2.69 -3.63
C ILE A 32 -1.35 -2.49 -5.15
N SER A 33 -1.17 -1.25 -5.61
CA SER A 33 -1.14 -0.95 -7.03
C SER A 33 0.18 -1.36 -7.70
N ASP A 34 1.24 -1.50 -6.93
CA ASP A 34 2.57 -1.88 -7.42
C ASP A 34 2.82 -3.40 -7.33
N ILE A 35 1.90 -4.18 -6.78
CA ILE A 35 2.01 -5.64 -6.75
C ILE A 35 2.06 -6.18 -8.19
N PRO A 36 3.08 -6.96 -8.54
CA PRO A 36 3.22 -7.46 -9.90
C PRO A 36 1.98 -8.20 -10.40
N GLY A 37 1.52 -7.84 -11.60
CA GLY A 37 0.38 -8.47 -12.25
C GLY A 37 -1.00 -8.01 -11.77
N VAL A 38 -1.10 -7.13 -10.79
CA VAL A 38 -2.38 -6.56 -10.36
C VAL A 38 -2.93 -5.63 -11.43
N LYS A 39 -4.17 -5.85 -11.81
CA LYS A 39 -4.90 -5.02 -12.79
C LYS A 39 -6.06 -4.25 -12.16
N TYR A 40 -6.47 -4.65 -10.96
CA TYR A 40 -7.65 -4.13 -10.30
C TYR A 40 -7.42 -3.96 -8.81
N THR A 41 -7.64 -2.77 -8.31
CA THR A 41 -7.46 -2.45 -6.89
C THR A 41 -8.72 -1.87 -6.28
N GLU A 42 -8.95 -2.17 -5.02
CA GLU A 42 -10.10 -1.71 -4.25
C GLU A 42 -9.66 -1.19 -2.88
N GLY A 43 -10.13 -0.02 -2.49
CA GLY A 43 -9.99 0.53 -1.16
C GLY A 43 -11.25 0.32 -0.32
N ARG A 44 -11.11 -0.16 0.91
CA ARG A 44 -12.24 -0.37 1.83
C ARG A 44 -12.09 0.42 3.11
N PHE A 45 -13.14 1.13 3.47
CA PHE A 45 -13.27 1.74 4.79
C PHE A 45 -13.58 0.69 5.84
N LEU A 46 -12.86 0.74 6.97
CA LEU A 46 -13.11 -0.07 8.17
C LEU A 46 -13.33 -1.56 7.88
N PRO A 47 -12.37 -2.25 7.23
CA PRO A 47 -12.63 -3.58 6.68
C PRO A 47 -12.72 -4.70 7.71
N TYR A 48 -12.17 -4.54 8.94
CA TYR A 48 -11.96 -5.70 9.82
C TYR A 48 -12.24 -5.51 11.30
N PHE A 49 -12.20 -4.32 11.87
CA PHE A 49 -12.23 -4.12 13.32
C PHE A 49 -13.47 -3.36 13.77
N PHE A 50 -14.57 -4.04 13.70
CA PHE A 50 -15.89 -3.51 13.98
C PHE A 50 -16.16 -3.22 15.46
N PRO A 51 -15.66 -4.02 16.42
CA PRO A 51 -15.88 -3.71 17.82
C PRO A 51 -15.21 -2.43 18.29
N ASP A 52 -14.12 -2.05 17.60
CA ASP A 52 -13.31 -0.90 17.98
C ASP A 52 -13.89 0.43 17.48
N THR A 53 -14.78 0.38 16.50
CA THR A 53 -15.34 1.58 15.85
C THR A 53 -16.85 1.64 15.92
N PHE A 54 -17.53 0.50 15.69
CA PHE A 54 -19.00 0.40 15.66
C PHE A 54 -19.53 -0.08 17.01
N HIS A 55 -19.44 0.75 18.04
CA HIS A 55 -19.97 0.51 19.36
C HIS A 55 -20.61 1.78 19.92
N GLU A 56 -21.35 1.67 21.00
CA GLU A 56 -21.90 2.84 21.72
C GLU A 56 -20.74 3.77 22.15
N GLY A 57 -20.81 5.03 21.74
CA GLY A 57 -19.77 6.03 21.98
C GLY A 57 -18.61 6.00 20.98
N GLY A 58 -18.60 5.09 20.01
CA GLY A 58 -17.67 5.10 18.88
C GLY A 58 -18.04 6.17 17.84
N ASP A 59 -17.04 6.62 17.08
CA ASP A 59 -17.23 7.63 16.03
C ASP A 59 -16.69 7.15 14.68
N PRO A 60 -17.44 6.28 13.97
CA PRO A 60 -17.00 5.76 12.67
C PRO A 60 -16.91 6.84 11.59
N VAL A 61 -17.65 7.93 11.72
CA VAL A 61 -17.58 9.05 10.77
C VAL A 61 -16.24 9.77 10.89
N LYS A 62 -15.81 10.06 12.11
CA LYS A 62 -14.51 10.71 12.35
C LYS A 62 -13.36 9.87 11.83
N GLU A 63 -13.38 8.58 12.08
CA GLU A 63 -12.34 7.66 11.59
C GLU A 63 -12.35 7.61 10.06
N ALA A 64 -13.50 7.46 9.44
CA ALA A 64 -13.61 7.47 7.98
C ALA A 64 -13.13 8.78 7.36
N LYS A 65 -13.37 9.93 8.00
CA LYS A 65 -12.86 11.23 7.55
C LYS A 65 -11.33 11.29 7.57
N ILE A 66 -10.71 10.82 8.65
CA ILE A 66 -9.26 10.76 8.75
C ILE A 66 -8.69 9.86 7.65
N ASN A 67 -9.25 8.68 7.48
CA ASN A 67 -8.84 7.73 6.46
C ASN A 67 -8.97 8.30 5.04
N TRP A 68 -10.05 8.99 4.75
CA TRP A 68 -10.26 9.57 3.43
C TRP A 68 -9.26 10.68 3.10
N VAL A 69 -8.85 11.49 4.07
CA VAL A 69 -7.84 12.54 3.86
C VAL A 69 -6.52 11.96 3.36
N THR A 70 -6.08 10.83 3.89
CA THR A 70 -4.85 10.18 3.46
C THR A 70 -5.04 9.40 2.15
N ALA A 71 -6.14 8.70 2.01
CA ALA A 71 -6.47 7.93 0.82
C ALA A 71 -6.53 8.78 -0.45
N ARG A 72 -7.12 9.97 -0.38
CA ARG A 72 -7.22 10.89 -1.53
C ARG A 72 -5.85 11.20 -2.16
N ARG A 73 -4.81 11.37 -1.36
CA ARG A 73 -3.47 11.68 -1.86
C ARG A 73 -2.86 10.50 -2.61
N ALA A 74 -3.07 9.30 -2.11
CA ALA A 74 -2.58 8.09 -2.77
C ALA A 74 -3.27 7.86 -4.12
N ILE A 75 -4.60 7.97 -4.16
CA ILE A 75 -5.38 7.71 -5.38
C ILE A 75 -5.18 8.75 -6.47
N LEU A 76 -4.78 9.97 -6.15
CA LEU A 76 -4.42 10.97 -7.14
C LEU A 76 -3.25 10.53 -8.01
N ARG A 77 -2.35 9.71 -7.47
CA ARG A 77 -1.18 9.22 -8.20
C ARG A 77 -1.39 7.84 -8.83
N SER A 78 -2.13 6.99 -8.15
CA SER A 78 -2.44 5.63 -8.61
C SER A 78 -3.91 5.33 -8.30
N PRO A 79 -4.80 5.62 -9.24
CA PRO A 79 -6.23 5.44 -9.01
C PRO A 79 -6.56 3.98 -8.69
N ILE A 80 -7.27 3.78 -7.58
CA ILE A 80 -7.94 2.51 -7.32
C ILE A 80 -9.26 2.47 -8.10
N GLN A 81 -9.71 1.29 -8.49
CA GLN A 81 -10.90 1.15 -9.35
C GLN A 81 -12.19 1.17 -8.55
N ARG A 82 -12.13 0.81 -7.27
CA ARG A 82 -13.30 0.83 -6.36
C ARG A 82 -12.95 1.38 -4.99
N ILE A 83 -13.96 1.99 -4.37
CA ILE A 83 -13.91 2.38 -2.97
C ILE A 83 -15.27 2.10 -2.32
N GLY A 84 -15.27 1.74 -1.04
CA GLY A 84 -16.49 1.51 -0.30
C GLY A 84 -16.26 1.00 1.11
N TYR A 85 -17.33 0.56 1.75
CA TYR A 85 -17.32 -0.09 3.04
C TYR A 85 -17.05 -1.59 2.89
N GLY A 86 -16.13 -2.13 3.67
CA GLY A 86 -15.69 -3.52 3.57
C GLY A 86 -16.07 -4.42 4.76
N GLY A 87 -16.81 -3.92 5.73
CA GLY A 87 -17.18 -4.66 6.93
C GLY A 87 -18.59 -5.23 6.92
N TYR A 88 -19.12 -5.54 8.10
CA TYR A 88 -20.48 -6.05 8.27
C TYR A 88 -21.52 -4.94 8.10
N LEU A 89 -22.27 -5.01 7.03
CA LEU A 89 -23.28 -4.00 6.70
C LEU A 89 -24.28 -3.77 7.83
N LYS A 90 -24.69 -4.84 8.53
CA LYS A 90 -25.63 -4.73 9.66
C LYS A 90 -25.14 -3.77 10.74
N LEU A 91 -23.86 -3.81 11.08
CA LEU A 91 -23.26 -2.89 12.06
C LEU A 91 -23.24 -1.45 11.52
N ALA A 92 -22.82 -1.26 10.27
CA ALA A 92 -22.77 0.06 9.66
C ALA A 92 -24.15 0.73 9.59
N LEU A 93 -25.23 -0.04 9.37
CA LEU A 93 -26.60 0.47 9.30
C LEU A 93 -27.13 1.03 10.62
N GLU A 94 -26.51 0.68 11.75
CA GLU A 94 -26.81 1.27 13.06
C GLU A 94 -26.22 2.69 13.20
N PHE A 95 -25.35 3.10 12.26
CA PHE A 95 -24.71 4.42 12.21
C PHE A 95 -25.07 5.14 10.89
N PRO A 96 -26.27 5.72 10.78
CA PRO A 96 -26.74 6.30 9.52
C PRO A 96 -25.85 7.43 9.00
N ASP A 97 -25.24 8.21 9.89
CA ASP A 97 -24.31 9.29 9.50
C ASP A 97 -23.04 8.73 8.85
N PHE A 98 -22.55 7.58 9.31
CA PHE A 98 -21.44 6.88 8.65
C PHE A 98 -21.84 6.42 7.25
N VAL A 99 -23.00 5.80 7.10
CA VAL A 99 -23.51 5.36 5.78
C VAL A 99 -23.66 6.55 4.84
N GLN A 100 -24.18 7.67 5.33
CA GLN A 100 -24.31 8.90 4.53
C GLN A 100 -22.93 9.43 4.12
N TYR A 101 -21.97 9.46 5.04
CA TYR A 101 -20.61 9.91 4.73
C TYR A 101 -19.92 9.03 3.69
N ILE A 102 -20.07 7.70 3.77
CA ILE A 102 -19.54 6.78 2.75
C ILE A 102 -20.15 7.05 1.37
N LYS A 103 -21.43 7.38 1.28
CA LYS A 103 -22.05 7.79 0.02
C LYS A 103 -21.41 9.07 -0.55
N GLU A 104 -21.15 10.04 0.29
CA GLU A 104 -20.48 11.30 -0.11
C GLU A 104 -19.06 11.02 -0.62
N VAL A 105 -18.30 10.19 0.10
CA VAL A 105 -16.98 9.75 -0.33
C VAL A 105 -17.03 9.01 -1.67
N CYS A 106 -18.00 8.14 -1.88
CA CYS A 106 -18.16 7.45 -3.16
C CYS A 106 -18.45 8.42 -4.32
N GLN A 107 -19.18 9.50 -4.07
CA GLN A 107 -19.43 10.55 -5.07
C GLN A 107 -18.17 11.37 -5.35
N GLU A 108 -17.47 11.79 -4.29
CA GLU A 108 -16.19 12.48 -4.42
C GLU A 108 -15.16 11.63 -5.16
N PHE A 109 -15.07 10.35 -4.82
CA PHE A 109 -14.19 9.40 -5.49
C PHE A 109 -14.46 9.31 -6.99
N ARG A 110 -15.72 9.19 -7.40
CA ARG A 110 -16.06 9.17 -8.83
C ARG A 110 -15.61 10.44 -9.54
N THR A 111 -15.86 11.59 -8.93
CA THR A 111 -15.43 12.89 -9.49
C THR A 111 -13.91 12.94 -9.63
N LEU A 112 -13.17 12.52 -8.60
CA LEU A 112 -11.71 12.45 -8.66
C LEU A 112 -11.26 11.49 -9.74
N TYR A 113 -11.79 10.27 -9.74
CA TYR A 113 -11.42 9.23 -10.69
C TYR A 113 -11.59 9.69 -12.14
N ASP A 114 -12.74 10.28 -12.45
CA ASP A 114 -13.05 10.75 -13.80
C ASP A 114 -12.13 11.91 -14.25
N ASN A 115 -11.64 12.71 -13.31
CA ASN A 115 -10.79 13.86 -13.61
C ASN A 115 -9.28 13.56 -13.61
N ILE A 116 -8.84 12.51 -12.95
CA ILE A 116 -7.39 12.18 -12.87
C ILE A 116 -6.92 11.21 -13.95
N GLN A 117 -7.82 10.60 -14.69
CA GLN A 117 -7.46 9.70 -15.77
C GLN A 117 -6.68 10.44 -16.86
N GLY A 118 -5.52 9.88 -17.22
CA GLY A 118 -4.66 10.48 -18.23
C GLY A 118 -3.88 11.72 -17.78
N VAL A 119 -3.95 12.07 -16.49
CA VAL A 119 -3.22 13.19 -15.90
C VAL A 119 -2.14 12.67 -14.96
N THR A 120 -0.94 13.25 -15.02
CA THR A 120 0.13 12.99 -14.06
C THR A 120 0.14 14.09 -13.00
N PRO A 121 -0.25 13.80 -11.75
CA PRO A 121 -0.24 14.81 -10.69
C PRO A 121 1.18 15.29 -10.39
N TYR A 122 1.29 16.56 -10.05
CA TYR A 122 2.55 17.09 -9.52
C TYR A 122 2.84 16.50 -8.13
N CYS A 123 4.08 16.11 -7.90
CA CYS A 123 4.58 15.68 -6.60
C CYS A 123 5.85 16.47 -6.25
N VAL A 124 6.11 16.62 -4.95
CA VAL A 124 7.30 17.32 -4.46
C VAL A 124 8.54 16.50 -4.74
N LYS A 125 8.48 15.20 -4.46
CA LYS A 125 9.56 14.23 -4.66
C LYS A 125 8.98 12.86 -5.03
N ARG A 126 9.74 12.12 -5.81
CA ARG A 126 9.50 10.72 -6.11
C ARG A 126 10.31 9.85 -5.17
N VAL A 127 9.64 8.98 -4.45
CA VAL A 127 10.24 8.10 -3.44
C VAL A 127 10.04 6.65 -3.86
N ALA A 128 11.13 5.90 -4.00
CA ALA A 128 11.08 4.46 -4.15
C ALA A 128 11.25 3.79 -2.77
N VAL A 129 10.38 2.86 -2.46
CA VAL A 129 10.52 1.95 -1.32
C VAL A 129 10.92 0.59 -1.87
N LEU A 130 12.12 0.13 -1.51
CA LEU A 130 12.59 -1.19 -1.91
C LEU A 130 11.79 -2.27 -1.21
N ASN A 131 11.34 -3.25 -1.97
CA ASN A 131 10.48 -4.30 -1.49
C ASN A 131 10.92 -5.68 -1.96
N CYS A 132 10.76 -6.67 -1.09
CA CYS A 132 11.02 -8.08 -1.40
C CYS A 132 9.68 -8.80 -1.57
N TRP A 133 9.08 -8.67 -2.74
CA TRP A 133 7.87 -9.44 -3.03
C TRP A 133 8.14 -10.92 -2.76
N GLY A 134 7.17 -11.58 -2.18
CA GLY A 134 7.24 -13.00 -1.92
C GLY A 134 7.79 -13.41 -0.57
N LYS A 135 8.93 -12.90 -0.16
CA LYS A 135 9.50 -13.21 1.17
C LYS A 135 8.63 -12.72 2.32
N MET A 136 7.90 -11.64 2.10
CA MET A 136 7.02 -11.03 3.09
C MET A 136 5.89 -11.95 3.55
N ARG A 137 5.43 -12.86 2.70
CA ARG A 137 4.39 -13.80 3.10
C ARG A 137 4.86 -14.78 4.17
N SER A 138 6.01 -15.41 3.96
CA SER A 138 6.56 -16.36 4.94
C SER A 138 6.83 -15.65 6.26
N TRP A 139 7.35 -14.43 6.18
CA TRP A 139 7.56 -13.57 7.33
C TRP A 139 6.25 -13.19 8.03
N GLY A 140 5.26 -12.73 7.29
CA GLY A 140 3.94 -12.39 7.81
C GLY A 140 3.25 -13.59 8.47
N ASN A 141 3.32 -14.77 7.87
CA ASN A 141 2.77 -15.97 8.46
C ASN A 141 3.45 -16.34 9.78
N HIS A 142 4.78 -16.32 9.82
CA HIS A 142 5.53 -16.55 11.04
C HIS A 142 5.13 -15.58 12.13
N MET A 143 5.02 -14.32 11.79
CA MET A 143 4.67 -13.25 12.72
C MET A 143 3.27 -13.34 13.27
N VAL A 144 2.29 -13.47 12.41
CA VAL A 144 0.86 -13.51 12.80
C VAL A 144 0.57 -14.70 13.68
N HIS A 145 1.12 -15.87 13.36
CA HIS A 145 0.86 -17.09 14.12
C HIS A 145 1.63 -17.18 15.44
N HIS A 146 2.76 -16.52 15.56
CA HIS A 146 3.61 -16.63 16.75
C HIS A 146 3.61 -15.37 17.65
N ALA A 147 2.94 -14.31 17.23
CA ALA A 147 2.81 -13.04 17.97
C ALA A 147 4.16 -12.41 18.44
N ILE A 148 5.24 -12.69 17.69
CA ILE A 148 6.61 -12.26 18.04
C ILE A 148 7.15 -11.13 17.17
N TYR A 149 6.38 -10.64 16.27
CA TYR A 149 6.76 -9.90 15.08
C TYR A 149 6.82 -8.38 15.21
N TYR A 150 6.23 -7.82 16.24
CA TYR A 150 6.08 -6.35 16.34
C TYR A 150 7.41 -5.62 16.19
N LYS A 151 8.45 -6.09 16.83
CA LYS A 151 9.76 -5.46 16.77
C LYS A 151 10.41 -5.54 15.39
N GLN A 152 10.07 -6.56 14.63
CA GLN A 152 10.73 -6.87 13.36
C GLN A 152 10.11 -6.17 12.14
N ASN A 153 8.89 -5.63 12.30
CA ASN A 153 8.19 -4.95 11.23
C ASN A 153 8.02 -3.44 11.45
N TYR A 154 8.44 -2.92 12.56
CA TYR A 154 8.21 -1.52 12.89
C TYR A 154 8.77 -0.57 11.84
N SER A 155 9.97 -0.83 11.36
CA SER A 155 10.59 0.04 10.36
C SER A 155 9.77 0.08 9.07
N TYR A 156 9.37 -1.07 8.56
CA TYR A 156 8.60 -1.16 7.32
C TYR A 156 7.22 -0.52 7.46
N PHE A 157 6.43 -0.95 8.43
CA PHE A 157 5.10 -0.38 8.63
C PHE A 157 5.13 1.08 9.06
N GLY A 158 6.11 1.46 9.89
CA GLY A 158 6.30 2.84 10.29
C GLY A 158 6.61 3.77 9.11
N ILE A 159 7.43 3.33 8.16
CA ILE A 159 7.70 4.09 6.93
C ILE A 159 6.45 4.18 6.06
N ILE A 160 5.72 3.08 5.86
CA ILE A 160 4.47 3.09 5.09
C ILE A 160 3.47 4.07 5.72
N GLU A 161 3.33 4.06 7.03
CA GLU A 161 2.44 4.97 7.74
C GLU A 161 2.92 6.43 7.65
N ALA A 162 4.21 6.67 7.84
CA ALA A 162 4.80 8.01 7.72
C ALA A 162 4.66 8.61 6.32
N LEU A 163 4.76 7.80 5.28
CA LEU A 163 4.56 8.23 3.90
C LEU A 163 3.09 8.42 3.54
N SER A 164 2.18 7.86 4.35
CA SER A 164 0.74 7.94 4.13
C SER A 164 0.26 9.39 4.22
N GLY A 165 -0.34 9.87 3.16
CA GLY A 165 -0.80 11.26 3.08
C GLY A 165 0.29 12.31 2.87
N ALA A 166 1.56 11.94 2.77
CA ALA A 166 2.63 12.86 2.39
C ALA A 166 2.50 13.29 0.92
N PRO A 167 2.99 14.49 0.56
CA PRO A 167 2.89 15.01 -0.80
C PRO A 167 3.97 14.42 -1.74
N PHE A 168 4.33 13.18 -1.54
CA PHE A 168 5.31 12.44 -2.32
C PHE A 168 4.64 11.45 -3.27
N ASP A 169 5.29 11.21 -4.38
CA ASP A 169 4.96 10.07 -5.23
C ASP A 169 5.74 8.86 -4.73
N VAL A 170 5.05 7.95 -4.07
CA VAL A 170 5.64 6.75 -3.49
C VAL A 170 5.40 5.57 -4.44
N SER A 171 6.47 4.88 -4.82
CA SER A 171 6.43 3.64 -5.57
C SER A 171 7.13 2.53 -4.80
N PHE A 172 6.57 1.34 -4.86
CA PHE A 172 7.19 0.15 -4.28
C PHE A 172 7.81 -0.65 -5.42
N ILE A 173 9.12 -0.77 -5.41
CA ILE A 173 9.88 -1.46 -6.44
C ILE A 173 10.61 -2.65 -5.83
N SER A 174 10.68 -3.74 -6.56
CA SER A 174 11.40 -4.92 -6.12
C SER A 174 12.87 -4.89 -6.53
N PHE A 175 13.66 -5.75 -5.89
CA PHE A 175 15.04 -5.98 -6.33
C PHE A 175 15.09 -6.65 -7.71
N ASP A 176 14.04 -7.38 -8.08
CA ASP A 176 13.93 -7.96 -9.42
C ASP A 176 13.72 -6.88 -10.48
N ASP A 177 12.89 -5.86 -10.20
CA ASP A 177 12.74 -4.70 -11.09
C ASP A 177 14.08 -3.99 -11.34
N ILE A 178 14.94 -3.91 -10.30
CA ILE A 178 16.27 -3.32 -10.44
C ILE A 178 17.18 -4.21 -11.29
N ARG A 179 17.12 -5.54 -11.17
CA ARG A 179 17.88 -6.46 -12.01
C ARG A 179 17.49 -6.37 -13.47
N GLU A 180 16.20 -6.29 -13.73
CA GLU A 180 15.68 -6.18 -15.09
C GLU A 180 15.98 -4.81 -15.71
N ASN A 181 15.95 -3.75 -14.90
CA ASN A 181 16.23 -2.38 -15.35
C ASN A 181 17.03 -1.61 -14.30
N PRO A 182 18.39 -1.68 -14.32
CA PRO A 182 19.24 -0.96 -13.37
C PRO A 182 19.07 0.56 -13.39
N GLU A 183 18.63 1.12 -14.52
CA GLU A 183 18.38 2.56 -14.68
C GLU A 183 17.09 3.03 -13.99
N LEU A 184 16.27 2.10 -13.49
CA LEU A 184 14.99 2.40 -12.86
C LEU A 184 15.14 3.40 -11.70
N LEU A 185 16.20 3.25 -10.89
CA LEU A 185 16.44 4.09 -9.72
C LEU A 185 16.63 5.57 -10.08
N LYS A 186 17.12 5.88 -11.27
CA LYS A 186 17.31 7.27 -11.75
C LYS A 186 15.99 8.05 -11.91
N GLN A 187 14.86 7.37 -11.87
CA GLN A 187 13.54 8.02 -11.94
C GLN A 187 13.09 8.58 -10.59
N PHE A 188 13.81 8.30 -9.52
CA PHE A 188 13.45 8.68 -8.16
C PHE A 188 14.41 9.71 -7.58
N ASP A 189 13.91 10.52 -6.67
CA ASP A 189 14.71 11.47 -5.88
C ASP A 189 15.26 10.85 -4.60
N VAL A 190 14.54 9.83 -4.08
CA VAL A 190 14.87 9.15 -2.82
C VAL A 190 14.60 7.66 -2.98
N VAL A 191 15.53 6.85 -2.49
CA VAL A 191 15.37 5.39 -2.39
C VAL A 191 15.46 4.98 -0.93
N LEU A 192 14.47 4.23 -0.45
CA LEU A 192 14.38 3.77 0.92
C LEU A 192 14.49 2.24 0.97
N ASN A 193 15.47 1.75 1.72
CA ASN A 193 15.50 0.37 2.19
C ASN A 193 14.97 0.36 3.63
N VAL A 194 13.78 -0.17 3.82
CA VAL A 194 12.98 0.08 5.03
C VAL A 194 12.92 -1.07 6.01
N GLY A 195 13.58 -2.18 5.71
CA GLY A 195 13.58 -3.32 6.62
C GLY A 195 14.64 -3.21 7.71
N ASP A 196 14.34 -3.74 8.88
CA ASP A 196 15.36 -4.01 9.88
C ASP A 196 16.32 -5.10 9.36
N ALA A 197 17.57 -5.06 9.82
CA ALA A 197 18.57 -6.04 9.45
C ALA A 197 18.05 -7.47 9.71
N ASP A 198 18.41 -8.39 8.82
CA ASP A 198 18.02 -9.81 8.87
C ASP A 198 16.51 -10.08 8.77
N THR A 199 15.71 -9.09 8.37
CA THR A 199 14.29 -9.27 8.08
C THR A 199 14.02 -9.44 6.58
N ALA A 200 12.84 -9.95 6.24
CA ALA A 200 12.42 -10.09 4.84
C ALA A 200 12.39 -8.73 4.09
N GLN A 201 12.13 -7.65 4.81
CA GLN A 201 12.03 -6.31 4.23
C GLN A 201 13.40 -5.65 3.98
N SER A 202 14.49 -6.15 4.61
CA SER A 202 15.83 -5.57 4.46
C SER A 202 16.49 -5.84 3.12
N GLY A 203 15.94 -6.73 2.31
CA GLY A 203 16.54 -7.15 1.05
C GLY A 203 17.43 -8.39 1.16
N GLY A 204 18.01 -8.69 2.33
CA GLY A 204 18.78 -9.92 2.57
C GLY A 204 19.82 -10.21 1.48
N GLU A 205 19.71 -11.38 0.86
CA GLU A 205 20.62 -11.84 -0.20
C GLU A 205 20.63 -10.99 -1.47
N ASN A 206 19.62 -10.14 -1.68
CA ASN A 206 19.65 -9.21 -2.82
C ASN A 206 20.81 -8.24 -2.77
N TRP A 207 21.36 -7.96 -1.57
CA TRP A 207 22.50 -7.07 -1.38
C TRP A 207 23.87 -7.69 -1.71
N ILE A 208 23.93 -8.93 -2.17
CA ILE A 208 25.15 -9.54 -2.74
C ILE A 208 25.11 -9.62 -4.27
N ASP A 209 24.03 -9.16 -4.89
CA ASP A 209 23.88 -9.12 -6.33
C ASP A 209 24.60 -7.88 -6.91
N GLU A 210 25.57 -8.11 -7.81
CA GLU A 210 26.40 -7.06 -8.39
C GLU A 210 25.58 -6.02 -9.18
N THR A 211 24.49 -6.42 -9.84
CA THR A 211 23.62 -5.52 -10.58
C THR A 211 22.91 -4.56 -9.64
N VAL A 212 22.34 -5.10 -8.55
CA VAL A 212 21.66 -4.31 -7.51
C VAL A 212 22.64 -3.35 -6.84
N ILE A 213 23.81 -3.85 -6.43
CA ILE A 213 24.86 -3.05 -5.78
C ILE A 213 25.29 -1.89 -6.70
N THR A 214 25.52 -2.19 -7.97
CA THR A 214 25.97 -1.19 -8.94
C THR A 214 24.90 -0.11 -9.14
N ALA A 215 23.65 -0.50 -9.38
CA ALA A 215 22.55 0.43 -9.57
C ALA A 215 22.36 1.37 -8.36
N VAL A 216 22.42 0.81 -7.14
CA VAL A 216 22.29 1.60 -5.92
C VAL A 216 23.49 2.53 -5.72
N LYS A 217 24.72 2.09 -5.99
CA LYS A 217 25.91 2.95 -5.94
C LYS A 217 25.81 4.10 -6.94
N GLU A 218 25.42 3.81 -8.17
CA GLU A 218 25.23 4.85 -9.18
C GLU A 218 24.17 5.87 -8.76
N PHE A 219 23.08 5.42 -8.16
CA PHE A 219 22.04 6.31 -7.62
C PHE A 219 22.58 7.22 -6.51
N VAL A 220 23.43 6.71 -5.62
CA VAL A 220 23.96 7.47 -4.47
C VAL A 220 25.02 8.49 -4.87
N TYR A 221 25.82 8.20 -5.91
CA TYR A 221 26.96 9.03 -6.30
C TYR A 221 26.67 10.01 -7.44
N ASN A 222 25.50 9.94 -8.07
CA ASN A 222 25.05 10.87 -9.10
C ASN A 222 23.93 11.81 -8.60
#